data_dd0788cb6d29d8a5fc6af56cd9ed2c09
#
_entry.id   dd0788cb6d29d8a5fc6af56cd9ed2c09
#
_cell.length_a   1.000
_cell.length_b   1.000
_cell.length_c   1.000
_cell.angle_alpha   90.00
_cell.angle_beta   90.00
_cell.angle_gamma   90.00
#
_symmetry.space_group_name_H-M   'P 1'
#
loop_
_entity.id
_entity.type
_entity.pdbx_description
1 polymer ?
#
loop_
_entity_poly.entity_id
_entity_poly.type
_entity_poly.pdbx_seq_one_letter_code
_entity_poly.pdbx_strand_id
1 'polypeptide(L)'
;MKNKNKGKKSYFIFFLLIVILLGTTLTLWIIQPENFREIKDKVRILFSNHYADTSYNAKSLVLVDLSNDEDFISKNVNEKQLPASLAKLFVIEYGATLAELEDIVPARYEAISLTKEGSSVADIKETNYYLHNLFAAMLVPSGNDAAYVVADYLGGILSPESKTSKERIEIFMKKLNDYLQKQGYKDTVLYDPSGYDEEASTTVIDLKKVVKKLLEYQWFRDIVSQNFYTATLPDGSAVTWKNTNTFLDTTSEYYNKNVVGIKTGSLADDYNLVVLYKMHGKEFLICSLGSQSDSSRYDDVNYIIKTINESNYLKE
;
A
#
# COMPACT_ATOMS: atom_id res chain seq x y z
N MET A 1 -12.07 10.20 66.86
CA MET A 1 -11.91 8.99 66.03
C MET A 1 -12.77 9.06 64.74
N LYS A 2 -12.55 10.02 63.82
CA LYS A 2 -13.44 10.15 62.63
C LYS A 2 -12.68 10.22 61.27
N ASN A 3 -11.36 10.01 61.22
CA ASN A 3 -10.59 10.22 59.94
C ASN A 3 -9.98 9.00 59.31
N LYS A 4 -10.11 7.77 59.88
CA LYS A 4 -9.55 6.55 59.26
C LYS A 4 -10.42 5.92 58.18
N ASN A 5 -11.71 6.25 58.07
CA ASN A 5 -12.63 5.65 57.11
C ASN A 5 -12.70 6.35 55.72
N LYS A 6 -12.24 7.61 55.62
CA LYS A 6 -12.23 8.33 54.34
C LYS A 6 -11.18 7.77 53.37
N GLY A 7 -10.00 7.42 53.87
CA GLY A 7 -8.92 6.87 53.03
C GLY A 7 -9.28 5.50 52.41
N LYS A 8 -9.83 4.60 53.22
CA LYS A 8 -10.23 3.25 52.76
C LYS A 8 -11.32 3.30 51.67
N LYS A 9 -12.29 4.21 51.77
CA LYS A 9 -13.31 4.41 50.72
C LYS A 9 -12.70 4.96 49.42
N SER A 10 -11.74 5.88 49.52
CA SER A 10 -11.04 6.44 48.35
C SER A 10 -10.21 5.39 47.62
N TYR A 11 -9.45 4.56 48.32
CA TYR A 11 -8.69 3.45 47.71
C TYR A 11 -9.62 2.40 47.10
N PHE A 12 -10.76 2.09 47.72
CA PHE A 12 -11.73 1.15 47.17
C PHE A 12 -12.37 1.67 45.91
N ILE A 13 -12.73 2.95 45.85
CA ILE A 13 -13.27 3.59 44.64
C ILE A 13 -12.22 3.60 43.52
N PHE A 14 -10.97 3.95 43.86
CA PHE A 14 -9.86 3.94 42.90
C PHE A 14 -9.59 2.53 42.34
N PHE A 15 -9.58 1.51 43.20
CA PHE A 15 -9.45 0.11 42.79
C PHE A 15 -10.62 -0.33 41.90
N LEU A 16 -11.85 0.05 42.24
CA LEU A 16 -13.04 -0.27 41.44
C LEU A 16 -12.96 0.38 40.04
N LEU A 17 -12.49 1.63 39.94
CA LEU A 17 -12.27 2.33 38.69
C LEU A 17 -11.21 1.63 37.81
N ILE A 18 -10.12 1.16 38.40
CA ILE A 18 -9.10 0.36 37.69
C ILE A 18 -9.69 -0.94 37.16
N VAL A 19 -10.48 -1.66 37.97
CA VAL A 19 -11.11 -2.94 37.55
C VAL A 19 -12.11 -2.70 36.40
N ILE A 20 -12.91 -1.63 36.49
CA ILE A 20 -13.81 -1.23 35.39
C ILE A 20 -13.04 -0.87 34.13
N LEU A 21 -11.95 -0.09 34.24
CA LEU A 21 -11.12 0.28 33.13
C LEU A 21 -10.49 -0.96 32.47
N LEU A 22 -9.94 -1.89 33.26
CA LEU A 22 -9.39 -3.15 32.75
C LEU A 22 -10.46 -4.04 32.10
N GLY A 23 -11.66 -4.09 32.70
CA GLY A 23 -12.78 -4.83 32.12
C GLY A 23 -13.25 -4.24 30.78
N THR A 24 -13.38 -2.92 30.68
CA THR A 24 -13.80 -2.24 29.45
C THR A 24 -12.74 -2.37 28.35
N THR A 25 -11.45 -2.25 28.69
CA THR A 25 -10.36 -2.44 27.71
C THR A 25 -10.30 -3.87 27.19
N LEU A 26 -10.49 -4.88 28.08
CA LEU A 26 -10.54 -6.29 27.67
C LEU A 26 -11.75 -6.57 26.77
N THR A 27 -12.90 -5.98 27.09
CA THR A 27 -14.13 -6.11 26.29
C THR A 27 -13.95 -5.47 24.91
N LEU A 28 -13.37 -4.28 24.82
CA LEU A 28 -13.07 -3.61 23.57
C LEU A 28 -12.06 -4.42 22.72
N TRP A 29 -11.05 -5.00 23.36
CA TRP A 29 -10.07 -5.85 22.67
C TRP A 29 -10.70 -7.11 22.06
N ILE A 30 -11.69 -7.72 22.74
CA ILE A 30 -12.34 -8.96 22.29
C ILE A 30 -13.42 -8.68 21.23
N ILE A 31 -14.24 -7.62 21.43
CA ILE A 31 -15.44 -7.36 20.61
C ILE A 31 -15.12 -6.42 19.44
N GLN A 32 -14.21 -5.47 19.64
CA GLN A 32 -13.83 -4.45 18.64
C GLN A 32 -12.31 -4.23 18.66
N PRO A 33 -11.52 -5.20 18.16
CA PRO A 33 -10.06 -5.14 18.21
C PRO A 33 -9.49 -3.91 17.49
N GLU A 34 -10.19 -3.39 16.46
CA GLU A 34 -9.79 -2.20 15.71
C GLU A 34 -9.86 -0.93 16.55
N ASN A 35 -10.97 -0.73 17.26
CA ASN A 35 -11.13 0.42 18.16
C ASN A 35 -10.11 0.40 19.30
N PHE A 36 -9.80 -0.81 19.81
CA PHE A 36 -8.76 -0.97 20.83
C PHE A 36 -7.38 -0.60 20.30
N ARG A 37 -7.05 -1.02 19.07
CA ARG A 37 -5.78 -0.69 18.38
C ARG A 37 -5.67 0.83 18.20
N GLU A 38 -6.70 1.48 17.68
CA GLU A 38 -6.75 2.94 17.49
C GLU A 38 -6.56 3.70 18.82
N ILE A 39 -7.18 3.26 19.92
CA ILE A 39 -7.01 3.86 21.25
C ILE A 39 -5.58 3.64 21.74
N LYS A 40 -5.01 2.44 21.58
CA LYS A 40 -3.63 2.13 21.96
C LYS A 40 -2.64 3.06 21.26
N ASP A 41 -2.81 3.27 19.94
CA ASP A 41 -1.94 4.11 19.13
C ASP A 41 -2.05 5.59 19.52
N LYS A 42 -3.27 6.08 19.77
CA LYS A 42 -3.49 7.44 20.29
C LYS A 42 -2.81 7.65 21.66
N VAL A 43 -2.90 6.68 22.56
CA VAL A 43 -2.25 6.72 23.88
C VAL A 43 -0.72 6.73 23.71
N ARG A 44 -0.17 5.90 22.82
CA ARG A 44 1.25 5.84 22.52
C ARG A 44 1.78 7.17 22.01
N ILE A 45 1.07 7.80 21.06
CA ILE A 45 1.42 9.11 20.51
C ILE A 45 1.40 10.18 21.61
N LEU A 46 0.42 10.17 22.49
CA LEU A 46 0.33 11.09 23.63
C LEU A 46 1.55 10.99 24.56
N PHE A 47 2.06 9.77 24.81
CA PHE A 47 3.23 9.56 25.67
C PHE A 47 4.57 9.74 24.93
N SER A 48 4.57 9.92 23.61
CA SER A 48 5.78 10.13 22.81
C SER A 48 6.30 11.58 22.82
N ASN A 49 5.74 12.46 23.63
CA ASN A 49 5.99 13.92 23.64
C ASN A 49 5.60 14.64 22.34
N HIS A 50 4.82 14.01 21.50
CA HIS A 50 4.31 14.61 20.27
C HIS A 50 2.81 14.43 20.17
N TYR A 51 2.06 15.53 20.04
CA TYR A 51 0.65 15.53 19.68
C TYR A 51 0.54 15.35 18.18
N ALA A 52 0.29 14.14 17.71
CA ALA A 52 -0.18 13.96 16.36
C ALA A 52 -1.64 14.46 16.31
N ASP A 53 -1.88 15.51 15.54
CA ASP A 53 -3.22 15.86 15.13
C ASP A 53 -3.77 14.67 14.33
N THR A 54 -4.89 14.09 14.76
CA THR A 54 -5.49 12.91 14.10
C THR A 54 -6.38 13.30 12.92
N SER A 55 -6.39 14.55 12.49
CA SER A 55 -7.12 15.04 11.32
C SER A 55 -6.35 14.77 10.01
N TYR A 56 -6.15 13.50 9.68
CA TYR A 56 -5.64 13.12 8.36
C TYR A 56 -6.72 13.28 7.29
N ASN A 57 -6.36 13.76 6.09
CA ASN A 57 -7.26 13.85 4.93
C ASN A 57 -7.64 12.45 4.41
N ALA A 58 -6.75 11.47 4.52
CA ALA A 58 -7.01 10.11 4.13
C ALA A 58 -8.23 9.52 4.86
N LYS A 59 -9.08 8.79 4.12
CA LYS A 59 -10.22 8.05 4.68
C LYS A 59 -9.74 6.91 5.57
N SER A 60 -8.70 6.18 5.12
CA SER A 60 -8.10 5.06 5.82
C SER A 60 -6.58 5.14 5.81
N LEU A 61 -5.93 4.81 6.94
CA LEU A 61 -4.49 4.97 7.08
C LEU A 61 -3.90 3.99 8.10
N VAL A 62 -2.69 3.50 7.84
CA VAL A 62 -1.87 2.77 8.82
C VAL A 62 -0.41 3.19 8.72
N LEU A 63 0.23 3.39 9.88
CA LEU A 63 1.68 3.48 10.05
C LEU A 63 2.18 2.25 10.78
N VAL A 64 3.13 1.54 10.19
CA VAL A 64 3.70 0.28 10.73
C VAL A 64 5.20 0.43 10.92
N ASP A 65 5.73 0.06 12.09
CA ASP A 65 7.15 -0.24 12.25
C ASP A 65 7.40 -1.68 11.76
N LEU A 66 8.14 -1.82 10.66
CA LEU A 66 8.41 -3.14 10.07
C LEU A 66 9.38 -3.99 10.89
N SER A 67 10.12 -3.42 11.85
CA SER A 67 11.06 -4.17 12.68
C SER A 67 10.38 -5.11 13.67
N ASN A 68 9.17 -4.77 14.11
CA ASN A 68 8.38 -5.54 15.07
C ASN A 68 6.94 -5.78 14.65
N ASP A 69 6.58 -5.39 13.41
CA ASP A 69 5.22 -5.47 12.84
C ASP A 69 4.15 -4.74 13.69
N GLU A 70 4.55 -3.66 14.34
CA GLU A 70 3.68 -2.91 15.22
C GLU A 70 3.01 -1.74 14.52
N ASP A 71 1.66 -1.70 14.54
CA ASP A 71 0.88 -0.58 14.03
C ASP A 71 0.97 0.59 15.01
N PHE A 72 1.54 1.71 14.55
CA PHE A 72 1.76 2.93 15.33
C PHE A 72 0.60 3.91 15.27
N ILE A 73 0.02 4.05 14.06
CA ILE A 73 -1.19 4.84 13.78
C ILE A 73 -2.13 3.96 12.99
N SER A 74 -3.41 4.00 13.33
CA SER A 74 -4.46 3.24 12.65
C SER A 74 -5.71 4.10 12.55
N LYS A 75 -6.23 4.28 11.32
CA LYS A 75 -7.49 4.96 11.03
C LYS A 75 -8.29 4.12 10.04
N ASN A 76 -9.49 3.69 10.41
CA ASN A 76 -10.43 2.98 9.53
C ASN A 76 -9.80 1.82 8.75
N VAL A 77 -8.94 1.03 9.39
CA VAL A 77 -8.04 0.08 8.71
C VAL A 77 -8.74 -1.05 7.98
N ASN A 78 -9.98 -1.38 8.34
CA ASN A 78 -10.81 -2.40 7.71
C ASN A 78 -11.89 -1.82 6.77
N GLU A 79 -11.97 -0.49 6.63
CA GLU A 79 -12.90 0.10 5.68
C GLU A 79 -12.42 -0.13 4.25
N LYS A 80 -13.35 -0.59 3.41
CA LYS A 80 -13.12 -0.77 1.98
C LYS A 80 -12.98 0.58 1.30
N GLN A 81 -11.90 0.75 0.57
CA GLN A 81 -11.60 1.93 -0.20
C GLN A 81 -11.25 1.54 -1.64
N LEU A 82 -11.34 2.48 -2.54
CA LEU A 82 -10.94 2.31 -3.93
C LEU A 82 -9.42 2.20 -4.03
N PRO A 83 -8.85 1.09 -4.56
CA PRO A 83 -7.40 0.91 -4.64
C PRO A 83 -6.75 1.82 -5.68
N ALA A 84 -7.46 2.17 -6.74
CA ALA A 84 -6.88 2.78 -7.92
C ALA A 84 -5.62 2.00 -8.36
N SER A 85 -4.58 2.67 -8.84
CA SER A 85 -3.33 2.01 -9.28
C SER A 85 -2.57 1.23 -8.20
N LEU A 86 -3.00 1.23 -6.93
CA LEU A 86 -2.45 0.32 -5.93
C LEU A 86 -2.88 -1.15 -6.17
N ALA A 87 -3.91 -1.39 -6.97
CA ALA A 87 -4.29 -2.71 -7.47
C ALA A 87 -3.11 -3.46 -8.13
N LYS A 88 -2.21 -2.71 -8.80
CA LYS A 88 -1.02 -3.27 -9.45
C LYS A 88 -0.08 -3.99 -8.49
N LEU A 89 -0.06 -3.63 -7.21
CA LEU A 89 0.74 -4.34 -6.19
C LEU A 89 0.27 -5.79 -6.02
N PHE A 90 -1.03 -6.04 -6.02
CA PHE A 90 -1.60 -7.39 -5.95
C PHE A 90 -1.39 -8.18 -7.25
N VAL A 91 -1.49 -7.51 -8.41
CA VAL A 91 -1.20 -8.10 -9.72
C VAL A 91 0.25 -8.57 -9.80
N ILE A 92 1.18 -7.73 -9.34
CA ILE A 92 2.62 -8.04 -9.33
C ILE A 92 2.93 -9.17 -8.35
N GLU A 93 2.37 -9.12 -7.13
CA GLU A 93 2.58 -10.16 -6.12
C GLU A 93 2.12 -11.54 -6.63
N TYR A 94 0.93 -11.62 -7.23
CA TYR A 94 0.47 -12.86 -7.86
C TYR A 94 1.30 -13.22 -9.09
N GLY A 95 1.60 -12.26 -9.96
CA GLY A 95 2.38 -12.48 -11.17
C GLY A 95 3.77 -13.07 -10.91
N ALA A 96 4.44 -12.59 -9.86
CA ALA A 96 5.74 -13.10 -9.42
C ALA A 96 5.70 -14.56 -8.91
N THR A 97 4.52 -15.13 -8.67
CA THR A 97 4.34 -16.55 -8.33
C THR A 97 4.12 -17.44 -9.56
N LEU A 98 3.86 -16.85 -10.72
CA LEU A 98 3.46 -17.57 -11.94
C LEU A 98 4.56 -17.67 -13.01
N ALA A 99 5.54 -16.75 -12.97
CA ALA A 99 6.53 -16.61 -14.02
C ALA A 99 7.85 -16.05 -13.48
N GLU A 100 8.94 -16.28 -14.23
CA GLU A 100 10.25 -15.78 -13.88
C GLU A 100 10.43 -14.34 -14.34
N LEU A 101 11.24 -13.56 -13.62
CA LEU A 101 11.47 -12.14 -13.91
C LEU A 101 12.10 -11.88 -15.28
N GLU A 102 12.91 -12.83 -15.76
CA GLU A 102 13.63 -12.78 -17.03
C GLU A 102 12.81 -13.37 -18.20
N ASP A 103 11.56 -13.80 -17.96
CA ASP A 103 10.69 -14.26 -19.02
C ASP A 103 10.46 -13.16 -20.06
N ILE A 104 10.56 -13.54 -21.33
CA ILE A 104 10.33 -12.63 -22.45
C ILE A 104 8.82 -12.58 -22.75
N VAL A 105 8.24 -11.42 -22.51
CA VAL A 105 6.81 -11.12 -22.64
C VAL A 105 6.56 -10.36 -23.96
N PRO A 106 5.85 -10.95 -24.94
CA PRO A 106 5.43 -10.20 -26.10
C PRO A 106 4.29 -9.22 -25.74
N ALA A 107 4.54 -7.93 -25.84
CA ALA A 107 3.52 -6.91 -25.68
C ALA A 107 2.63 -6.84 -26.94
N ARG A 108 1.49 -7.53 -26.91
CA ARG A 108 0.57 -7.58 -28.03
C ARG A 108 -0.28 -6.33 -28.12
N TYR A 109 -0.46 -5.79 -29.33
CA TYR A 109 -1.36 -4.66 -29.57
C TYR A 109 -2.76 -4.88 -28.99
N GLU A 110 -3.29 -6.10 -29.12
CA GLU A 110 -4.61 -6.45 -28.59
C GLU A 110 -4.71 -6.20 -27.07
N ALA A 111 -3.69 -6.56 -26.29
CA ALA A 111 -3.65 -6.31 -24.84
C ALA A 111 -3.52 -4.82 -24.54
N ILE A 112 -2.59 -4.13 -25.23
CA ILE A 112 -2.36 -2.69 -25.08
C ILE A 112 -3.64 -1.89 -25.37
N SER A 113 -4.41 -2.28 -26.41
CA SER A 113 -5.63 -1.59 -26.85
C SER A 113 -6.80 -1.69 -25.85
N LEU A 114 -6.71 -2.60 -24.87
CA LEU A 114 -7.71 -2.70 -23.78
C LEU A 114 -7.50 -1.65 -22.68
N THR A 115 -6.39 -0.93 -22.72
CA THR A 115 -6.12 0.18 -21.79
C THR A 115 -7.16 1.27 -21.94
N LYS A 116 -7.73 1.73 -20.84
CA LYS A 116 -8.76 2.77 -20.84
C LYS A 116 -8.16 4.13 -21.27
N GLU A 117 -8.87 4.82 -22.14
CA GLU A 117 -8.49 6.16 -22.60
C GLU A 117 -8.42 7.15 -21.42
N GLY A 118 -7.43 8.06 -21.45
CA GLY A 118 -7.21 9.03 -20.39
C GLY A 118 -6.56 8.50 -19.12
N SER A 119 -6.25 7.19 -19.06
CA SER A 119 -5.54 6.60 -17.92
C SER A 119 -4.02 6.73 -18.05
N SER A 120 -3.28 6.54 -16.93
CA SER A 120 -1.82 6.57 -16.93
C SER A 120 -1.25 5.43 -17.78
N VAL A 121 -0.29 5.74 -18.65
CA VAL A 121 0.39 4.77 -19.52
C VAL A 121 1.91 4.86 -19.38
N ALA A 122 2.58 3.74 -19.56
CA ALA A 122 4.05 3.65 -19.67
C ALA A 122 4.53 3.80 -21.12
N ASP A 123 3.61 3.98 -22.07
CA ASP A 123 3.84 4.03 -23.51
C ASP A 123 4.46 2.73 -24.06
N ILE A 124 3.89 1.59 -23.60
CA ILE A 124 4.32 0.25 -24.02
C ILE A 124 4.11 0.08 -25.53
N LYS A 125 5.17 -0.31 -26.24
CA LYS A 125 5.14 -0.58 -27.68
C LYS A 125 4.93 -2.06 -27.95
N GLU A 126 4.46 -2.39 -29.15
CA GLU A 126 4.32 -3.77 -29.64
C GLU A 126 5.71 -4.39 -29.92
N THR A 127 6.38 -4.81 -28.85
CA THR A 127 7.69 -5.47 -28.86
C THR A 127 7.82 -6.43 -27.68
N ASN A 128 8.99 -7.03 -27.51
CA ASN A 128 9.28 -7.91 -26.38
C ASN A 128 9.85 -7.13 -25.20
N TYR A 129 9.41 -7.47 -23.99
CA TYR A 129 9.93 -6.96 -22.72
C TYR A 129 10.34 -8.14 -21.83
N TYR A 130 11.27 -7.93 -20.91
CA TYR A 130 11.39 -8.81 -19.77
C TYR A 130 10.24 -8.56 -18.79
N LEU A 131 9.77 -9.60 -18.08
CA LEU A 131 8.66 -9.45 -17.13
C LEU A 131 8.97 -8.40 -16.05
N HIS A 132 10.20 -8.37 -15.53
CA HIS A 132 10.61 -7.35 -14.54
C HIS A 132 10.54 -5.92 -15.11
N ASN A 133 10.76 -5.72 -16.41
CA ASN A 133 10.60 -4.41 -17.05
C ASN A 133 9.14 -3.97 -17.08
N LEU A 134 8.22 -4.90 -17.35
CA LEU A 134 6.78 -4.61 -17.28
C LEU A 134 6.32 -4.35 -15.85
N PHE A 135 6.84 -5.07 -14.85
CA PHE A 135 6.61 -4.73 -13.45
C PHE A 135 7.14 -3.33 -13.10
N ALA A 136 8.31 -2.95 -13.61
CA ALA A 136 8.83 -1.60 -13.44
C ALA A 136 7.92 -0.55 -14.11
N ALA A 137 7.40 -0.84 -15.33
CA ALA A 137 6.45 0.02 -16.03
C ALA A 137 5.12 0.19 -15.27
N MET A 138 4.69 -0.84 -14.53
CA MET A 138 3.51 -0.76 -13.65
C MET A 138 3.79 0.05 -12.37
N LEU A 139 5.00 -0.04 -11.81
CA LEU A 139 5.35 0.56 -10.52
C LEU A 139 5.78 2.02 -10.65
N VAL A 140 6.64 2.33 -11.61
CA VAL A 140 7.32 3.63 -11.75
C VAL A 140 6.40 4.68 -12.40
N PRO A 141 6.02 4.60 -13.70
CA PRO A 141 5.10 5.56 -14.31
C PRO A 141 3.63 5.21 -14.05
N SER A 142 3.36 4.11 -13.32
CA SER A 142 2.01 3.62 -13.08
C SER A 142 1.26 3.16 -14.34
N GLY A 143 1.97 2.58 -15.33
CA GLY A 143 1.42 2.18 -16.64
C GLY A 143 0.28 1.19 -16.53
N ASN A 144 -0.90 1.59 -17.04
CA ASN A 144 -2.06 0.71 -17.16
C ASN A 144 -1.88 -0.26 -18.34
N ASP A 145 -1.29 0.23 -19.43
CA ASP A 145 -0.91 -0.57 -20.60
C ASP A 145 0.00 -1.75 -20.24
N ALA A 146 1.01 -1.51 -19.40
CA ALA A 146 1.88 -2.57 -18.89
C ALA A 146 1.10 -3.60 -18.06
N ALA A 147 0.13 -3.16 -17.25
CA ALA A 147 -0.70 -4.07 -16.44
C ALA A 147 -1.56 -5.00 -17.31
N TYR A 148 -2.15 -4.47 -18.40
CA TYR A 148 -2.89 -5.30 -19.35
C TYR A 148 -1.99 -6.29 -20.09
N VAL A 149 -0.77 -5.90 -20.47
CA VAL A 149 0.21 -6.80 -21.11
C VAL A 149 0.65 -7.92 -20.16
N VAL A 150 0.91 -7.59 -18.90
CA VAL A 150 1.24 -8.59 -17.85
C VAL A 150 0.07 -9.56 -17.65
N ALA A 151 -1.15 -9.06 -17.53
CA ALA A 151 -2.33 -9.91 -17.35
C ALA A 151 -2.61 -10.80 -18.56
N ASP A 152 -2.38 -10.33 -19.80
CA ASP A 152 -2.46 -11.11 -21.04
C ASP A 152 -1.43 -12.25 -21.04
N TYR A 153 -0.17 -11.95 -20.73
CA TYR A 153 0.91 -12.94 -20.69
C TYR A 153 0.64 -14.03 -19.64
N LEU A 154 0.38 -13.62 -18.40
CA LEU A 154 0.14 -14.55 -17.29
C LEU A 154 -1.17 -15.34 -17.47
N GLY A 155 -2.20 -14.73 -18.06
CA GLY A 155 -3.42 -15.41 -18.42
C GLY A 155 -3.21 -16.48 -19.48
N GLY A 156 -2.28 -16.26 -20.42
CA GLY A 156 -1.85 -17.27 -21.39
C GLY A 156 -1.11 -18.44 -20.76
N ILE A 157 -0.32 -18.21 -19.71
CA ILE A 157 0.29 -19.30 -18.91
C ILE A 157 -0.79 -20.12 -18.19
N LEU A 158 -1.79 -19.44 -17.61
CA LEU A 158 -2.89 -20.10 -16.87
C LEU A 158 -3.87 -20.84 -17.76
N SER A 159 -4.01 -20.45 -19.02
CA SER A 159 -4.90 -21.04 -20.02
C SER A 159 -4.28 -20.96 -21.41
N PRO A 160 -3.41 -21.92 -21.77
CA PRO A 160 -2.73 -21.93 -23.07
C PRO A 160 -3.69 -22.07 -24.27
N GLU A 161 -4.90 -22.56 -24.08
CA GLU A 161 -5.95 -22.68 -25.08
C GLU A 161 -6.64 -21.36 -25.45
N SER A 162 -6.51 -20.32 -24.63
CA SER A 162 -7.13 -19.02 -24.87
C SER A 162 -6.53 -18.33 -26.11
N LYS A 163 -7.40 -17.83 -26.98
CA LYS A 163 -7.01 -17.31 -28.30
C LYS A 163 -6.83 -15.78 -28.31
N THR A 164 -7.58 -15.07 -27.47
CA THR A 164 -7.59 -13.60 -27.44
C THR A 164 -6.98 -13.05 -26.16
N SER A 165 -6.43 -11.84 -26.20
CA SER A 165 -5.94 -11.12 -25.01
C SER A 165 -7.05 -10.90 -24.00
N LYS A 166 -8.26 -10.63 -24.47
CA LYS A 166 -9.42 -10.44 -23.58
C LYS A 166 -9.70 -11.71 -22.75
N GLU A 167 -9.80 -12.89 -23.40
CA GLU A 167 -10.01 -14.15 -22.68
C GLU A 167 -8.91 -14.43 -21.66
N ARG A 168 -7.65 -14.22 -22.01
CA ARG A 168 -6.50 -14.42 -21.11
C ARG A 168 -6.57 -13.49 -19.90
N ILE A 169 -6.87 -12.21 -20.10
CA ILE A 169 -7.00 -11.23 -19.03
C ILE A 169 -8.17 -11.58 -18.11
N GLU A 170 -9.32 -11.97 -18.63
CA GLU A 170 -10.47 -12.40 -17.83
C GLU A 170 -10.15 -13.60 -16.95
N ILE A 171 -9.41 -14.59 -17.50
CA ILE A 171 -8.94 -15.78 -16.76
C ILE A 171 -7.95 -15.35 -15.67
N PHE A 172 -6.97 -14.48 -16.02
CA PHE A 172 -6.00 -13.99 -15.05
C PHE A 172 -6.71 -13.28 -13.89
N MET A 173 -7.63 -12.37 -14.16
CA MET A 173 -8.35 -11.61 -13.12
C MET A 173 -9.19 -12.52 -12.21
N LYS A 174 -9.85 -13.55 -12.79
CA LYS A 174 -10.55 -14.54 -11.99
C LYS A 174 -9.61 -15.31 -11.07
N LYS A 175 -8.48 -15.78 -11.59
CA LYS A 175 -7.47 -16.52 -10.82
C LYS A 175 -6.77 -15.64 -9.79
N LEU A 176 -6.55 -14.35 -10.10
CA LEU A 176 -6.04 -13.37 -9.14
C LEU A 176 -6.99 -13.24 -7.95
N ASN A 177 -8.29 -13.01 -8.18
CA ASN A 177 -9.24 -12.89 -7.07
C ASN A 177 -9.34 -14.19 -6.24
N ASP A 178 -9.33 -15.38 -6.89
CA ASP A 178 -9.26 -16.66 -6.20
C ASP A 178 -7.98 -16.77 -5.33
N TYR A 179 -6.84 -16.29 -5.86
CA TYR A 179 -5.56 -16.25 -5.14
C TYR A 179 -5.63 -15.29 -3.95
N LEU A 180 -6.15 -14.07 -4.14
CA LEU A 180 -6.29 -13.07 -3.08
C LEU A 180 -7.08 -13.62 -1.89
N GLN A 181 -8.21 -14.27 -2.15
CA GLN A 181 -9.03 -14.89 -1.10
C GLN A 181 -8.25 -15.99 -0.36
N LYS A 182 -7.54 -16.87 -1.07
CA LYS A 182 -6.73 -17.94 -0.47
C LYS A 182 -5.58 -17.41 0.37
N GLN A 183 -4.97 -16.30 -0.04
CA GLN A 183 -3.90 -15.64 0.71
C GLN A 183 -4.43 -14.80 1.89
N GLY A 184 -5.77 -14.69 2.03
CA GLY A 184 -6.41 -13.98 3.12
C GLY A 184 -6.42 -12.46 2.94
N TYR A 185 -6.42 -11.98 1.69
CA TYR A 185 -6.80 -10.61 1.32
C TYR A 185 -8.32 -10.55 1.20
N LYS A 186 -9.00 -10.53 2.37
CA LYS A 186 -10.44 -10.81 2.46
C LYS A 186 -11.33 -9.73 1.86
N ASP A 187 -10.84 -8.51 1.86
CA ASP A 187 -11.59 -7.32 1.50
C ASP A 187 -11.08 -6.68 0.18
N THR A 188 -10.16 -7.38 -0.50
CA THR A 188 -9.65 -6.96 -1.81
C THR A 188 -10.34 -7.72 -2.93
N VAL A 189 -10.98 -6.96 -3.84
CA VAL A 189 -11.58 -7.46 -5.07
C VAL A 189 -11.19 -6.53 -6.21
N LEU A 190 -10.67 -7.08 -7.31
CA LEU A 190 -10.19 -6.35 -8.47
C LEU A 190 -10.91 -6.81 -9.75
N TYR A 191 -11.32 -5.87 -10.60
CA TYR A 191 -12.07 -6.16 -11.83
C TYR A 191 -11.22 -5.97 -13.09
N ASP A 192 -10.14 -5.19 -13.00
CA ASP A 192 -9.15 -5.03 -14.08
C ASP A 192 -7.72 -5.00 -13.50
N PRO A 193 -6.68 -5.26 -14.33
CA PRO A 193 -5.30 -5.38 -13.83
C PRO A 193 -4.66 -4.04 -13.46
N SER A 194 -5.27 -2.93 -13.83
CA SER A 194 -4.72 -1.58 -13.62
C SER A 194 -5.28 -0.87 -12.38
N GLY A 195 -6.47 -1.31 -11.90
CA GLY A 195 -7.23 -0.67 -10.83
C GLY A 195 -8.02 0.55 -11.29
N TYR A 196 -8.44 0.57 -12.55
CA TYR A 196 -9.26 1.65 -13.12
C TYR A 196 -10.76 1.45 -12.87
N ASP A 197 -11.18 0.27 -12.50
CA ASP A 197 -12.58 -0.04 -12.23
C ASP A 197 -13.00 0.49 -10.86
N GLU A 198 -14.06 1.31 -10.83
CA GLU A 198 -14.56 1.98 -9.62
C GLU A 198 -15.30 1.03 -8.66
N GLU A 199 -15.63 -0.19 -9.08
CA GLU A 199 -16.20 -1.22 -8.21
C GLU A 199 -15.12 -1.99 -7.42
N ALA A 200 -13.84 -1.82 -7.78
CA ALA A 200 -12.73 -2.43 -7.07
C ALA A 200 -12.63 -1.94 -5.62
N SER A 201 -12.23 -2.83 -4.74
CA SER A 201 -12.07 -2.49 -3.33
C SER A 201 -10.81 -3.10 -2.72
N THR A 202 -10.25 -2.43 -1.73
CA THR A 202 -9.19 -2.94 -0.85
C THR A 202 -9.27 -2.27 0.53
N THR A 203 -8.46 -2.73 1.47
CA THR A 203 -8.27 -2.10 2.78
C THR A 203 -6.80 -1.79 3.02
N VAL A 204 -6.48 -0.87 3.95
CA VAL A 204 -5.08 -0.63 4.31
C VAL A 204 -4.44 -1.87 4.98
N ILE A 205 -5.22 -2.76 5.58
CA ILE A 205 -4.73 -4.04 6.12
C ILE A 205 -4.28 -4.98 5.00
N ASP A 206 -5.08 -5.13 3.94
CA ASP A 206 -4.71 -5.95 2.79
C ASP A 206 -3.51 -5.34 2.04
N LEU A 207 -3.47 -3.99 1.90
CA LEU A 207 -2.33 -3.29 1.34
C LEU A 207 -1.05 -3.47 2.17
N LYS A 208 -1.12 -3.29 3.49
CA LYS A 208 0.00 -3.59 4.40
C LYS A 208 0.55 -4.99 4.14
N LYS A 209 -0.34 -5.97 4.00
CA LYS A 209 0.03 -7.38 3.83
C LYS A 209 0.72 -7.64 2.48
N VAL A 210 0.18 -7.13 1.36
CA VAL A 210 0.79 -7.32 0.03
C VAL A 210 2.12 -6.61 -0.07
N VAL A 211 2.22 -5.38 0.45
CA VAL A 211 3.45 -4.61 0.42
C VAL A 211 4.55 -5.28 1.25
N LYS A 212 4.23 -5.81 2.43
CA LYS A 212 5.20 -6.57 3.24
C LYS A 212 5.78 -7.75 2.48
N LYS A 213 4.94 -8.53 1.77
CA LYS A 213 5.42 -9.63 0.93
C LYS A 213 6.31 -9.14 -0.22
N LEU A 214 5.90 -8.08 -0.91
CA LEU A 214 6.69 -7.51 -2.00
C LEU A 214 8.05 -6.95 -1.52
N LEU A 215 8.11 -6.39 -0.32
CA LEU A 215 9.35 -5.91 0.29
C LEU A 215 10.36 -7.03 0.65
N GLU A 216 9.97 -8.30 0.62
CA GLU A 216 10.89 -9.43 0.75
C GLU A 216 11.74 -9.62 -0.51
N TYR A 217 11.29 -9.12 -1.67
CA TYR A 217 12.03 -9.19 -2.92
C TYR A 217 12.95 -7.98 -3.10
N GLN A 218 14.24 -8.22 -3.28
CA GLN A 218 15.22 -7.14 -3.51
C GLN A 218 14.92 -6.38 -4.82
N TRP A 219 14.55 -7.08 -5.89
CA TRP A 219 14.19 -6.44 -7.17
C TRP A 219 13.03 -5.43 -7.04
N PHE A 220 12.05 -5.71 -6.18
CA PHE A 220 10.94 -4.78 -5.94
C PHE A 220 11.44 -3.50 -5.24
N ARG A 221 12.27 -3.66 -4.19
CA ARG A 221 12.90 -2.52 -3.49
C ARG A 221 13.73 -1.67 -4.44
N ASP A 222 14.49 -2.31 -5.32
CA ASP A 222 15.35 -1.63 -6.30
C ASP A 222 14.53 -0.81 -7.31
N ILE A 223 13.43 -1.35 -7.81
CA ILE A 223 12.54 -0.65 -8.75
C ILE A 223 11.85 0.55 -8.09
N VAL A 224 11.18 0.34 -6.94
CA VAL A 224 10.33 1.38 -6.35
C VAL A 224 11.11 2.54 -5.76
N SER A 225 12.40 2.37 -5.49
CA SER A 225 13.26 3.41 -4.90
C SER A 225 13.78 4.44 -5.92
N GLN A 226 13.59 4.19 -7.21
CA GLN A 226 14.17 5.04 -8.27
C GLN A 226 13.20 6.15 -8.70
N ASN A 227 13.71 7.39 -8.83
CA ASN A 227 12.97 8.48 -9.45
C ASN A 227 12.83 8.27 -10.97
N PHE A 228 13.90 7.74 -11.60
CA PHE A 228 13.90 7.30 -13.00
C PHE A 228 14.38 5.86 -13.07
N TYR A 229 13.65 5.03 -13.79
CA TYR A 229 14.03 3.65 -14.08
C TYR A 229 14.28 3.49 -15.58
N THR A 230 15.47 2.98 -15.93
CA THR A 230 15.81 2.66 -17.32
C THR A 230 15.79 1.15 -17.51
N ALA A 231 14.85 0.68 -18.31
CA ALA A 231 14.73 -0.71 -18.73
C ALA A 231 15.55 -0.97 -19.99
N THR A 232 16.34 -2.03 -19.99
CA THR A 232 16.95 -2.58 -21.22
C THR A 232 16.04 -3.71 -21.73
N LEU A 233 15.62 -3.63 -22.98
CA LEU A 233 14.71 -4.60 -23.61
C LEU A 233 15.50 -5.79 -24.19
N PRO A 234 14.84 -6.92 -24.52
CA PRO A 234 15.49 -8.09 -25.11
C PRO A 234 16.26 -7.83 -26.41
N ASP A 235 15.87 -6.81 -27.19
CA ASP A 235 16.57 -6.39 -28.42
C ASP A 235 17.76 -5.45 -28.18
N GLY A 236 18.05 -5.11 -26.93
CA GLY A 236 19.12 -4.22 -26.51
C GLY A 236 18.76 -2.73 -26.53
N SER A 237 17.54 -2.37 -26.95
CA SER A 237 17.05 -1.00 -26.83
C SER A 237 16.73 -0.65 -25.37
N ALA A 238 16.57 0.64 -25.06
CA ALA A 238 16.27 1.08 -23.70
C ALA A 238 15.09 2.05 -23.67
N VAL A 239 14.32 1.99 -22.59
CA VAL A 239 13.25 2.94 -22.28
C VAL A 239 13.41 3.43 -20.87
N THR A 240 13.12 4.72 -20.62
CA THR A 240 13.23 5.33 -19.28
C THR A 240 11.87 5.86 -18.84
N TRP A 241 11.46 5.53 -17.63
CA TRP A 241 10.24 6.02 -17.01
C TRP A 241 10.56 6.88 -15.79
N LYS A 242 9.75 7.92 -15.57
CA LYS A 242 9.79 8.75 -14.36
C LYS A 242 8.77 8.23 -13.35
N ASN A 243 9.18 8.20 -12.08
CA ASN A 243 8.31 7.77 -10.98
C ASN A 243 7.23 8.83 -10.69
N THR A 244 6.01 8.35 -10.43
CA THR A 244 4.88 9.19 -10.02
C THR A 244 4.96 9.65 -8.56
N ASN A 245 5.83 9.05 -7.73
CA ASN A 245 6.00 9.42 -6.34
C ASN A 245 6.92 10.63 -6.20
N THR A 246 6.35 11.80 -5.94
CA THR A 246 7.10 13.06 -5.86
C THR A 246 8.03 13.16 -4.65
N PHE A 247 7.92 12.27 -3.64
CA PHE A 247 8.92 12.15 -2.58
C PHE A 247 10.30 11.74 -3.11
N LEU A 248 10.38 11.11 -4.29
CA LEU A 248 11.64 10.69 -4.89
C LEU A 248 12.24 11.75 -5.83
N ASP A 249 11.48 12.78 -6.21
CA ASP A 249 11.91 13.83 -7.13
C ASP A 249 12.63 14.95 -6.36
N THR A 250 13.94 15.08 -6.56
CA THR A 250 14.77 16.10 -5.90
C THR A 250 14.37 17.54 -6.21
N THR A 251 13.53 17.76 -7.23
CA THR A 251 13.00 19.09 -7.60
C THR A 251 11.64 19.38 -6.97
N SER A 252 11.01 18.39 -6.33
CA SER A 252 9.71 18.51 -5.68
C SER A 252 9.85 19.14 -4.29
N GLU A 253 8.87 19.95 -3.90
CA GLU A 253 8.73 20.45 -2.53
C GLU A 253 8.52 19.32 -1.50
N TYR A 254 8.02 18.16 -1.96
CA TYR A 254 7.83 16.96 -1.14
C TYR A 254 9.08 16.09 -1.04
N TYR A 255 10.17 16.40 -1.75
CA TYR A 255 11.36 15.55 -1.75
C TYR A 255 11.81 15.16 -0.35
N ASN A 256 12.01 13.86 -0.11
CA ASN A 256 12.52 13.35 1.16
C ASN A 256 13.50 12.19 0.93
N LYS A 257 14.78 12.44 1.22
CA LYS A 257 15.87 11.47 1.00
C LYS A 257 15.72 10.14 1.76
N ASN A 258 14.87 10.11 2.79
CA ASN A 258 14.63 8.94 3.61
C ASN A 258 13.39 8.13 3.13
N VAL A 259 12.65 8.65 2.16
CA VAL A 259 11.56 7.90 1.49
C VAL A 259 12.16 7.02 0.39
N VAL A 260 11.74 5.74 0.37
CA VAL A 260 12.28 4.70 -0.53
C VAL A 260 11.15 4.10 -1.41
N GLY A 261 10.25 4.93 -1.90
CA GLY A 261 9.11 4.49 -2.73
C GLY A 261 7.82 4.54 -1.90
N ILE A 262 6.70 3.91 -2.24
CA ILE A 262 6.52 2.70 -3.07
C ILE A 262 5.64 3.01 -4.29
N LYS A 263 4.36 3.46 -4.05
CA LYS A 263 3.39 3.57 -5.14
C LYS A 263 2.31 4.60 -4.85
N THR A 264 1.92 5.35 -5.87
CA THR A 264 0.76 6.23 -5.89
C THR A 264 -0.45 5.54 -6.54
N GLY A 265 -1.64 5.96 -6.19
CA GLY A 265 -2.89 5.60 -6.87
C GLY A 265 -3.81 6.80 -6.94
N SER A 266 -4.47 7.02 -8.09
CA SER A 266 -5.46 8.09 -8.23
C SER A 266 -6.56 7.61 -9.16
N LEU A 267 -7.81 7.74 -8.71
CA LEU A 267 -9.00 7.47 -9.51
C LEU A 267 -10.17 8.27 -8.93
N ALA A 268 -10.96 8.90 -9.78
CA ALA A 268 -11.98 9.84 -9.38
C ALA A 268 -11.40 10.90 -8.41
N ASP A 269 -11.99 11.10 -7.24
CA ASP A 269 -11.54 12.04 -6.22
C ASP A 269 -10.72 11.36 -5.08
N ASP A 270 -10.29 10.12 -5.27
CA ASP A 270 -9.52 9.36 -4.31
C ASP A 270 -8.03 9.33 -4.69
N TYR A 271 -7.19 9.83 -3.79
CA TYR A 271 -5.74 9.87 -3.92
C TYR A 271 -5.10 8.98 -2.86
N ASN A 272 -4.37 7.98 -3.32
CA ASN A 272 -3.75 6.94 -2.49
C ASN A 272 -2.24 7.03 -2.53
N LEU A 273 -1.58 6.64 -1.43
CA LEU A 273 -0.13 6.63 -1.36
C LEU A 273 0.37 5.54 -0.41
N VAL A 274 1.33 4.76 -0.88
CA VAL A 274 2.08 3.82 -0.06
C VAL A 274 3.54 4.25 -0.05
N VAL A 275 4.10 4.39 1.15
CA VAL A 275 5.47 4.87 1.36
C VAL A 275 6.23 3.94 2.28
N LEU A 276 7.48 3.63 1.92
CA LEU A 276 8.49 3.10 2.82
C LEU A 276 9.41 4.25 3.26
N TYR A 277 9.46 4.50 4.56
CA TYR A 277 10.30 5.54 5.18
C TYR A 277 11.39 4.91 6.04
N LYS A 278 12.65 5.32 5.85
CA LYS A 278 13.82 4.80 6.58
C LYS A 278 14.37 5.87 7.53
N MET A 279 14.51 5.51 8.81
CA MET A 279 15.07 6.40 9.82
C MET A 279 15.81 5.61 10.90
N HIS A 280 17.05 6.01 11.21
CA HIS A 280 17.88 5.40 12.26
C HIS A 280 17.94 3.87 12.21
N GLY A 281 18.07 3.29 11.01
CA GLY A 281 18.13 1.85 10.80
C GLY A 281 16.78 1.11 10.89
N LYS A 282 15.69 1.82 11.14
CA LYS A 282 14.33 1.28 11.11
C LYS A 282 13.63 1.58 9.79
N GLU A 283 12.68 0.73 9.43
CA GLU A 283 11.80 0.90 8.27
C GLU A 283 10.35 1.05 8.73
N PHE A 284 9.70 2.10 8.24
CA PHE A 284 8.28 2.39 8.52
C PHE A 284 7.49 2.31 7.23
N LEU A 285 6.43 1.53 7.24
CA LEU A 285 5.46 1.45 6.14
C LEU A 285 4.25 2.33 6.46
N ILE A 286 3.92 3.21 5.52
CA ILE A 286 2.74 4.08 5.58
C ILE A 286 1.84 3.71 4.42
N CYS A 287 0.61 3.25 4.69
CA CYS A 287 -0.44 3.05 3.69
C CYS A 287 -1.56 4.04 3.93
N SER A 288 -1.88 4.85 2.93
CA SER A 288 -2.89 5.91 2.98
C SER A 288 -3.85 5.77 1.80
N LEU A 289 -5.16 5.72 2.06
CA LEU A 289 -6.22 5.58 1.06
C LEU A 289 -7.26 6.69 1.18
N GLY A 290 -7.70 7.20 0.03
CA GLY A 290 -8.81 8.13 -0.08
C GLY A 290 -8.51 9.53 0.48
N SER A 291 -7.31 10.08 0.27
CA SER A 291 -7.03 11.49 0.49
C SER A 291 -7.79 12.35 -0.54
N GLN A 292 -8.13 13.59 -0.17
CA GLN A 292 -9.04 14.44 -0.94
C GLN A 292 -8.40 15.11 -2.18
N SER A 293 -7.06 15.14 -2.24
CA SER A 293 -6.31 15.74 -3.35
C SER A 293 -4.93 15.10 -3.51
N ASP A 294 -4.29 15.39 -4.63
CA ASP A 294 -2.91 14.97 -4.88
C ASP A 294 -1.94 15.49 -3.81
N SER A 295 -2.05 16.76 -3.42
CA SER A 295 -1.21 17.34 -2.37
C SER A 295 -1.51 16.75 -1.00
N SER A 296 -2.78 16.57 -0.64
CA SER A 296 -3.16 16.11 0.70
C SER A 296 -2.65 14.72 1.05
N ARG A 297 -2.48 13.79 0.07
CA ARG A 297 -1.85 12.49 0.35
C ARG A 297 -0.38 12.61 0.77
N TYR A 298 0.35 13.61 0.22
CA TYR A 298 1.73 13.89 0.61
C TYR A 298 1.80 14.65 1.94
N ASP A 299 0.87 15.57 2.18
CA ASP A 299 0.78 16.33 3.43
C ASP A 299 0.53 15.38 4.63
N ASP A 300 -0.40 14.44 4.50
CA ASP A 300 -0.68 13.43 5.51
C ASP A 300 0.58 12.60 5.83
N VAL A 301 1.30 12.14 4.81
CA VAL A 301 2.52 11.35 4.99
C VAL A 301 3.65 12.19 5.60
N ASN A 302 3.83 13.44 5.17
CA ASN A 302 4.81 14.35 5.78
C ASN A 302 4.51 14.61 7.26
N TYR A 303 3.23 14.75 7.60
CA TYR A 303 2.81 14.89 8.99
C TYR A 303 3.16 13.65 9.82
N ILE A 304 2.92 12.43 9.28
CA ILE A 304 3.32 11.18 9.93
C ILE A 304 4.83 11.09 10.08
N ILE A 305 5.60 11.41 9.04
CA ILE A 305 7.07 11.43 9.08
C ILE A 305 7.57 12.39 10.16
N LYS A 306 6.99 13.58 10.25
CA LYS A 306 7.29 14.54 11.32
C LYS A 306 7.01 13.94 12.70
N THR A 307 5.87 13.28 12.87
CA THR A 307 5.50 12.61 14.12
C THR A 307 6.51 11.53 14.51
N ILE A 308 6.97 10.71 13.55
CA ILE A 308 8.02 9.71 13.78
C ILE A 308 9.30 10.39 14.25
N ASN A 309 9.76 11.43 13.55
CA ASN A 309 11.04 12.10 13.80
C ASN A 309 11.07 12.82 15.15
N GLU A 310 9.94 13.36 15.61
CA GLU A 310 9.82 14.08 16.87
C GLU A 310 9.45 13.17 18.05
N SER A 311 9.07 11.92 17.79
CA SER A 311 8.70 10.98 18.84
C SER A 311 9.90 10.52 19.67
N ASN A 312 9.68 10.20 20.95
CA ASN A 312 10.72 9.61 21.81
C ASN A 312 11.03 8.16 21.40
N TYR A 313 10.18 7.52 20.60
CA TYR A 313 10.33 6.15 20.15
C TYR A 313 11.66 5.86 19.41
N LEU A 314 12.21 6.86 18.71
CA LEU A 314 13.48 6.76 18.00
C LEU A 314 14.69 7.23 18.82
N LYS A 315 14.48 7.69 20.06
CA LYS A 315 15.55 8.16 20.94
C LYS A 315 16.10 7.06 21.85
N GLU A 316 15.44 5.91 21.88
CA GLU A 316 15.85 4.68 22.56
C GLU A 316 16.55 3.73 21.58
#